data_375f90b159b494d16dbb800dce1e0a6c
#
_entry.id   375f90b159b494d16dbb800dce1e0a6c
#
_cell.length_a   1.000
_cell.length_b   1.000
_cell.length_c   1.000
_cell.angle_alpha   90.00
_cell.angle_beta   90.00
_cell.angle_gamma   90.00
#
_symmetry.space_group_name_H-M   'P 1'
#
loop_
_entity.id
_entity.type
_entity.pdbx_description
1 polymer ?
#
loop_
_entity_poly.entity_id
_entity_poly.type
_entity_poly.pdbx_seq_one_letter_code
_entity_poly.pdbx_strand_id
1 'polypeptide(L)'
;VYKRQHFKDKGIIRQLVNQYANKGLIIIAATANSGYTAFPASFSNVIGVKAKDTFNIDAEGLRDKGVDFAAPSEHKIWFGGNDITLQKSNSYAAPYVTAMAGRLMMEQSWINNVWQIKKHLYQKFRGKCVQYIPDWIEKGWIAGKVLKSKAEVYFEVAAKEEADTVILYDKNEFNEYREKHIVYLGNEIAEQPDTQCFFWSRRNRKEQILCSRIKKESINIPVILIKSDKEQDQIWWLTELRKCFEAEGYNAYAISTEQESVLYDLEYIPFAVDEDISNKIGDFLYWQTYYNQSDLIICGIQEKESIGVEADIFVRIENGKKQTGIQIYCDKIKKTQMCFGTLGEQQIKKVYDCLLTILTEDEDEE
;
A
#
# COMPACT_ATOMS: atom_id res chain seq x y z
N VAL A 1 18.54 12.96 -7.44
CA VAL A 1 18.35 12.21 -8.71
C VAL A 1 18.11 10.72 -8.48
N TYR A 2 18.77 10.09 -7.49
CA TYR A 2 18.62 8.63 -7.26
C TYR A 2 17.32 8.21 -6.59
N LYS A 3 16.56 9.11 -5.94
CA LYS A 3 15.37 8.79 -5.16
C LYS A 3 14.13 8.47 -6.02
N ARG A 4 14.01 9.03 -7.23
CA ARG A 4 12.84 8.82 -8.11
C ARG A 4 12.86 7.49 -8.88
N GLN A 5 14.02 6.83 -9.02
CA GLN A 5 14.12 5.57 -9.77
C GLN A 5 13.44 4.38 -9.05
N HIS A 6 13.44 4.36 -7.71
CA HIS A 6 12.88 3.23 -6.94
C HIS A 6 11.37 3.04 -7.11
N PHE A 7 10.61 4.09 -7.38
CA PHE A 7 9.16 3.98 -7.57
C PHE A 7 8.78 3.51 -8.97
N LYS A 8 9.53 3.89 -10.02
CA LYS A 8 9.27 3.45 -11.40
C LYS A 8 9.37 1.93 -11.55
N ASP A 9 10.24 1.29 -10.79
CA ASP A 9 10.49 -0.14 -10.87
C ASP A 9 9.69 -0.97 -9.83
N LYS A 10 8.86 -0.32 -9.00
CA LYS A 10 8.09 -0.99 -7.93
C LYS A 10 7.32 -2.20 -8.44
N GLY A 11 6.61 -2.07 -9.54
CA GLY A 11 5.81 -3.16 -10.13
C GLY A 11 6.65 -4.37 -10.54
N ILE A 12 7.79 -4.12 -11.21
CA ILE A 12 8.71 -5.17 -11.66
C ILE A 12 9.36 -5.86 -10.45
N ILE A 13 9.84 -5.08 -9.47
CA ILE A 13 10.44 -5.62 -8.24
C ILE A 13 9.41 -6.46 -7.48
N ARG A 14 8.16 -6.00 -7.35
CA ARG A 14 7.08 -6.73 -6.70
C ARG A 14 6.82 -8.07 -7.39
N GLN A 15 6.71 -8.07 -8.71
CA GLN A 15 6.48 -9.30 -9.49
C GLN A 15 7.59 -10.34 -9.25
N LEU A 16 8.85 -9.91 -9.30
CA LEU A 16 9.99 -10.79 -9.02
C LEU A 16 9.98 -11.30 -7.58
N VAL A 17 9.73 -10.43 -6.61
CA VAL A 17 9.65 -10.81 -5.19
C VAL A 17 8.55 -11.85 -4.97
N ASN A 18 7.35 -11.64 -5.52
CA ASN A 18 6.23 -12.55 -5.37
C ASN A 18 6.56 -13.91 -5.99
N GLN A 19 7.12 -13.92 -7.19
CA GLN A 19 7.53 -15.15 -7.87
C GLN A 19 8.52 -15.98 -7.05
N TYR A 20 9.51 -15.36 -6.42
CA TYR A 20 10.51 -16.09 -5.64
C TYR A 20 10.00 -16.43 -4.23
N ALA A 21 9.21 -15.58 -3.61
CA ALA A 21 8.58 -15.87 -2.31
C ALA A 21 7.65 -17.10 -2.41
N ASN A 22 6.87 -17.21 -3.48
CA ASN A 22 5.99 -18.37 -3.74
C ASN A 22 6.76 -19.67 -4.03
N LYS A 23 8.03 -19.56 -4.45
CA LYS A 23 8.95 -20.71 -4.53
C LYS A 23 9.62 -21.05 -3.19
N GLY A 24 9.23 -20.41 -2.10
CA GLY A 24 9.75 -20.64 -0.75
C GLY A 24 11.03 -19.85 -0.42
N LEU A 25 11.45 -18.88 -1.25
CA LEU A 25 12.59 -18.04 -0.92
C LEU A 25 12.20 -17.02 0.18
N ILE A 26 12.97 -17.00 1.26
CA ILE A 26 12.81 -16.00 2.33
C ILE A 26 13.69 -14.80 2.00
N ILE A 27 13.06 -13.67 1.72
CA ILE A 27 13.75 -12.44 1.37
C ILE A 27 13.78 -11.52 2.59
N ILE A 28 14.98 -11.10 2.97
CA ILE A 28 15.22 -10.15 4.06
C ILE A 28 15.97 -8.97 3.48
N ALA A 29 15.44 -7.77 3.65
CA ALA A 29 15.99 -6.59 3.02
C ALA A 29 16.13 -5.43 4.02
N ALA A 30 17.24 -4.69 3.89
CA ALA A 30 17.44 -3.45 4.62
C ALA A 30 16.54 -2.33 4.07
N THR A 31 15.94 -1.54 4.97
CA THR A 31 15.22 -0.33 4.60
C THR A 31 16.18 0.80 4.22
N ALA A 32 15.67 1.88 3.63
CA ALA A 32 16.50 3.04 3.33
C ALA A 32 17.03 3.71 4.61
N ASN A 33 18.31 4.11 4.63
CA ASN A 33 18.89 4.85 5.76
C ASN A 33 18.23 6.22 5.97
N SER A 34 17.58 6.76 4.94
CA SER A 34 16.80 8.01 5.02
C SER A 34 15.48 7.88 5.79
N GLY A 35 15.05 6.64 6.15
CA GLY A 35 13.77 6.38 6.81
C GLY A 35 12.57 6.35 5.87
N TYR A 36 12.76 6.59 4.57
CA TYR A 36 11.68 6.53 3.58
C TYR A 36 11.38 5.10 3.12
N THR A 37 10.19 4.91 2.57
CA THR A 37 9.78 3.64 1.95
C THR A 37 10.79 3.20 0.90
N ALA A 38 11.22 1.96 0.95
CA ALA A 38 12.20 1.38 0.02
C ALA A 38 11.81 -0.04 -0.37
N PHE A 39 11.90 -0.34 -1.65
CA PHE A 39 11.65 -1.68 -2.17
C PHE A 39 12.97 -2.42 -2.41
N PRO A 40 13.00 -3.75 -2.11
CA PRO A 40 11.88 -4.62 -1.75
C PRO A 40 11.51 -4.64 -0.24
N ALA A 41 12.22 -3.95 0.65
CA ALA A 41 12.04 -4.04 2.10
C ALA A 41 10.59 -3.74 2.56
N SER A 42 9.85 -2.91 1.81
CA SER A 42 8.50 -2.48 2.15
C SER A 42 7.38 -3.41 1.66
N PHE A 43 7.70 -4.50 0.97
CA PHE A 43 6.67 -5.48 0.59
C PHE A 43 6.30 -6.39 1.75
N SER A 44 5.02 -6.77 1.82
CA SER A 44 4.48 -7.59 2.90
C SER A 44 5.13 -8.99 2.99
N ASN A 45 5.53 -9.56 1.86
CA ASN A 45 6.22 -10.84 1.76
C ASN A 45 7.76 -10.74 1.79
N VAL A 46 8.28 -9.60 2.26
CA VAL A 46 9.71 -9.39 2.54
C VAL A 46 9.85 -9.02 4.02
N ILE A 47 10.91 -9.43 4.66
CA ILE A 47 11.24 -9.02 6.03
C ILE A 47 12.08 -7.75 5.95
N GLY A 48 11.44 -6.60 6.23
CA GLY A 48 12.08 -5.28 6.24
C GLY A 48 12.84 -5.04 7.55
N VAL A 49 14.11 -4.63 7.46
CA VAL A 49 14.99 -4.45 8.62
C VAL A 49 15.61 -3.06 8.65
N LYS A 50 15.56 -2.40 9.80
CA LYS A 50 16.30 -1.16 10.07
C LYS A 50 17.34 -1.35 11.19
N ALA A 51 18.31 -0.45 11.21
CA ALA A 51 19.34 -0.40 12.26
C ALA A 51 18.78 0.15 13.58
N LYS A 52 19.27 -0.39 14.69
CA LYS A 52 18.99 0.05 16.03
C LYS A 52 20.27 0.11 16.87
N ASP A 53 20.30 1.02 17.83
CA ASP A 53 21.46 1.27 18.71
C ASP A 53 21.59 0.31 19.90
N THR A 54 20.63 -0.58 20.07
CA THR A 54 20.60 -1.53 21.20
C THR A 54 20.87 -2.95 20.71
N PHE A 55 21.35 -3.81 21.62
CA PHE A 55 21.65 -5.22 21.32
C PHE A 55 20.41 -6.11 21.16
N ASN A 56 19.20 -5.58 21.39
CA ASN A 56 17.96 -6.33 21.27
C ASN A 56 17.26 -6.04 19.94
N ILE A 57 16.53 -7.02 19.41
CA ILE A 57 15.60 -6.81 18.29
C ILE A 57 14.27 -6.29 18.83
N ASP A 58 13.68 -5.32 18.13
CA ASP A 58 12.32 -4.86 18.36
C ASP A 58 11.48 -5.10 17.11
N ALA A 59 10.23 -5.47 17.32
CA ALA A 59 9.25 -5.53 16.26
C ALA A 59 8.63 -4.14 16.03
N GLU A 60 8.71 -3.63 14.81
CA GLU A 60 8.31 -2.27 14.44
C GLU A 60 7.01 -2.20 13.64
N GLY A 61 6.48 -3.32 13.21
CA GLY A 61 5.43 -3.49 12.19
C GLY A 61 4.19 -2.62 12.22
N LEU A 62 4.02 -1.77 13.25
CA LEU A 62 2.90 -0.81 13.34
C LEU A 62 3.34 0.64 13.16
N ARG A 63 4.63 0.93 13.21
CA ARG A 63 5.11 2.31 13.30
C ARG A 63 5.59 2.86 11.98
N ASP A 64 6.36 2.07 11.23
CA ASP A 64 7.00 2.51 10.01
C ASP A 64 6.67 1.56 8.86
N LYS A 65 6.13 2.08 7.77
CA LYS A 65 5.82 1.27 6.58
C LYS A 65 7.09 0.60 6.06
N GLY A 66 7.01 -0.72 5.84
CA GLY A 66 8.11 -1.51 5.31
C GLY A 66 9.22 -1.85 6.31
N VAL A 67 9.00 -1.63 7.62
CA VAL A 67 9.92 -2.07 8.65
C VAL A 67 9.24 -3.10 9.55
N ASP A 68 9.73 -4.32 9.52
CA ASP A 68 9.27 -5.38 10.42
C ASP A 68 10.07 -5.38 11.72
N PHE A 69 11.39 -5.23 11.62
CA PHE A 69 12.29 -5.35 12.77
C PHE A 69 13.35 -4.26 12.78
N ALA A 70 13.61 -3.74 13.98
CA ALA A 70 14.79 -2.95 14.26
C ALA A 70 15.83 -3.86 14.95
N ALA A 71 17.02 -3.97 14.38
CA ALA A 71 18.06 -4.89 14.83
C ALA A 71 19.42 -4.20 15.04
N PRO A 72 20.31 -4.77 15.87
CA PRO A 72 21.67 -4.27 16.04
C PRO A 72 22.40 -4.19 14.69
N SER A 73 23.14 -3.12 14.50
CA SER A 73 23.91 -2.89 13.27
C SER A 73 25.38 -2.64 13.48
N GLU A 74 25.82 -2.50 14.73
CA GLU A 74 27.23 -2.41 15.07
C GLU A 74 27.80 -3.82 15.19
N HIS A 75 28.78 -4.15 14.34
CA HIS A 75 29.47 -5.42 14.36
C HIS A 75 30.96 -5.20 14.51
N LYS A 76 31.57 -5.97 15.42
CA LYS A 76 33.00 -6.13 15.49
C LYS A 76 33.38 -7.37 14.71
N ILE A 77 34.19 -7.19 13.69
CA ILE A 77 34.70 -8.29 12.87
C ILE A 77 36.21 -8.32 12.94
N TRP A 78 36.76 -9.53 13.01
CA TRP A 78 38.19 -9.71 12.90
C TRP A 78 38.53 -9.95 11.41
N PHE A 79 39.33 -9.10 10.82
CA PHE A 79 39.70 -9.20 9.42
C PHE A 79 41.16 -8.75 9.22
N GLY A 80 41.96 -9.58 8.54
CA GLY A 80 43.34 -9.26 8.24
C GLY A 80 44.25 -9.03 9.45
N GLY A 81 43.97 -9.69 10.59
CA GLY A 81 44.73 -9.55 11.84
C GLY A 81 44.28 -8.38 12.71
N ASN A 82 43.22 -7.65 12.36
CA ASN A 82 42.71 -6.49 13.09
C ASN A 82 41.25 -6.61 13.46
N ASP A 83 40.87 -6.04 14.60
CA ASP A 83 39.47 -5.80 14.97
C ASP A 83 38.95 -4.56 14.23
N ILE A 84 37.93 -4.77 13.41
CA ILE A 84 37.24 -3.69 12.69
C ILE A 84 35.84 -3.56 13.25
N THR A 85 35.47 -2.33 13.64
CA THR A 85 34.09 -1.99 13.96
C THR A 85 33.39 -1.41 12.75
N LEU A 86 32.34 -2.06 12.27
CA LEU A 86 31.54 -1.55 11.15
C LEU A 86 30.67 -0.40 11.63
N GLN A 87 30.54 0.63 10.77
CA GLN A 87 29.65 1.77 11.02
C GLN A 87 28.19 1.30 10.99
N LYS A 88 27.35 1.98 11.79
CA LYS A 88 25.92 1.70 11.83
C LYS A 88 25.26 1.95 10.46
N SER A 89 24.50 0.94 10.00
CA SER A 89 23.76 1.03 8.73
C SER A 89 22.64 -0.02 8.74
N ASN A 90 21.52 0.29 8.09
CA ASN A 90 20.44 -0.68 7.91
C ASN A 90 20.93 -1.95 7.20
N SER A 91 21.88 -1.81 6.27
CA SER A 91 22.48 -2.96 5.57
C SER A 91 23.22 -3.91 6.50
N TYR A 92 23.76 -3.44 7.63
CA TYR A 92 24.43 -4.30 8.60
C TYR A 92 23.47 -4.91 9.64
N ALA A 93 22.25 -4.38 9.75
CA ALA A 93 21.21 -4.99 10.59
C ALA A 93 20.53 -6.20 9.93
N ALA A 94 20.39 -6.18 8.60
CA ALA A 94 19.73 -7.26 7.85
C ALA A 94 20.37 -8.65 8.06
N PRO A 95 21.71 -8.84 8.01
CA PRO A 95 22.36 -10.12 8.28
C PRO A 95 22.04 -10.71 9.65
N TYR A 96 21.84 -9.88 10.67
CA TYR A 96 21.46 -10.32 12.00
C TYR A 96 20.09 -11.00 12.00
N VAL A 97 19.10 -10.38 11.36
CA VAL A 97 17.75 -10.95 11.21
C VAL A 97 17.78 -12.18 10.29
N THR A 98 18.63 -12.18 9.27
CA THR A 98 18.84 -13.35 8.38
C THR A 98 19.34 -14.56 9.17
N ALA A 99 20.34 -14.37 10.02
CA ALA A 99 20.85 -15.44 10.86
C ALA A 99 19.78 -16.00 11.82
N MET A 100 18.93 -15.10 12.38
CA MET A 100 17.83 -15.52 13.24
C MET A 100 16.75 -16.28 12.50
N ALA A 101 16.37 -15.85 11.30
CA ALA A 101 15.40 -16.54 10.48
C ALA A 101 15.93 -17.94 10.06
N GLY A 102 17.18 -18.01 9.62
CA GLY A 102 17.85 -19.27 9.29
C GLY A 102 17.90 -20.24 10.48
N ARG A 103 18.28 -19.75 11.67
CA ARG A 103 18.27 -20.55 12.89
C ARG A 103 16.87 -21.09 13.22
N LEU A 104 15.85 -20.23 13.12
CA LEU A 104 14.46 -20.61 13.36
C LEU A 104 14.00 -21.74 12.42
N MET A 105 14.33 -21.63 11.13
CA MET A 105 14.01 -22.67 10.15
C MET A 105 14.75 -24.00 10.42
N MET A 106 15.98 -23.94 10.94
CA MET A 106 16.74 -25.14 11.34
C MET A 106 16.17 -25.80 12.60
N GLU A 107 15.71 -25.01 13.57
CA GLU A 107 15.14 -25.50 14.83
C GLU A 107 13.70 -26.01 14.66
N GLN A 108 12.96 -25.48 13.69
CA GLN A 108 11.53 -25.75 13.46
C GLN A 108 11.25 -26.00 11.98
N SER A 109 11.37 -27.23 11.55
CA SER A 109 11.29 -27.64 10.13
C SER A 109 9.91 -27.37 9.46
N TRP A 110 8.87 -27.12 10.25
CA TRP A 110 7.54 -26.75 9.75
C TRP A 110 7.45 -25.28 9.33
N ILE A 111 8.41 -24.43 9.73
CA ILE A 111 8.50 -23.05 9.30
C ILE A 111 9.21 -22.98 7.95
N ASN A 112 8.44 -22.73 6.90
CA ASN A 112 8.92 -22.80 5.52
C ASN A 112 8.51 -21.61 4.63
N ASN A 113 7.83 -20.62 5.19
CA ASN A 113 7.45 -19.43 4.45
C ASN A 113 7.64 -18.15 5.27
N VAL A 114 7.66 -17.02 4.58
CA VAL A 114 7.95 -15.72 5.18
C VAL A 114 6.90 -15.31 6.22
N TRP A 115 5.62 -15.67 6.02
CA TRP A 115 4.55 -15.35 6.97
C TRP A 115 4.77 -16.04 8.33
N GLN A 116 5.07 -17.33 8.32
CA GLN A 116 5.37 -18.09 9.54
C GLN A 116 6.58 -17.53 10.28
N ILE A 117 7.65 -17.17 9.55
CA ILE A 117 8.82 -16.52 10.15
C ILE A 117 8.45 -15.18 10.78
N LYS A 118 7.75 -14.32 10.05
CA LYS A 118 7.28 -13.04 10.59
C LYS A 118 6.43 -13.25 11.84
N LYS A 119 5.39 -14.08 11.77
CA LYS A 119 4.48 -14.39 12.90
C LYS A 119 5.29 -14.83 14.14
N HIS A 120 6.23 -15.77 13.96
CA HIS A 120 7.05 -16.28 15.06
C HIS A 120 7.98 -15.20 15.65
N LEU A 121 8.68 -14.46 14.81
CA LEU A 121 9.58 -13.40 15.27
C LEU A 121 8.81 -12.25 15.93
N TYR A 122 7.65 -11.85 15.40
CA TYR A 122 6.79 -10.85 16.05
C TYR A 122 6.33 -11.30 17.44
N GLN A 123 5.91 -12.56 17.58
CA GLN A 123 5.53 -13.13 18.89
C GLN A 123 6.72 -13.09 19.86
N LYS A 124 7.91 -13.50 19.39
CA LYS A 124 9.13 -13.50 20.19
C LYS A 124 9.53 -12.10 20.68
N PHE A 125 9.36 -11.09 19.85
CA PHE A 125 9.74 -9.70 20.18
C PHE A 125 8.56 -8.85 20.66
N ARG A 126 7.45 -9.47 21.04
CA ARG A 126 6.25 -8.84 21.61
C ARG A 126 5.63 -7.76 20.70
N GLY A 127 5.84 -7.89 19.41
CA GLY A 127 5.21 -7.07 18.38
C GLY A 127 3.91 -7.68 17.87
N LYS A 128 3.20 -6.93 17.04
CA LYS A 128 2.02 -7.39 16.31
C LYS A 128 2.34 -7.39 14.82
N CYS A 129 2.28 -8.56 14.19
CA CYS A 129 2.44 -8.66 12.75
C CYS A 129 1.24 -8.00 12.06
N VAL A 130 1.52 -7.03 11.21
CA VAL A 130 0.49 -6.28 10.50
C VAL A 130 0.79 -6.29 9.01
N GLN A 131 -0.26 -6.45 8.23
CA GLN A 131 -0.21 -6.38 6.78
C GLN A 131 -0.94 -5.13 6.33
N TYR A 132 -0.29 -4.38 5.46
CA TYR A 132 -0.77 -3.07 5.07
C TYR A 132 -1.61 -3.11 3.80
N ILE A 133 -1.11 -3.81 2.81
CA ILE A 133 -1.72 -3.99 1.49
C ILE A 133 -1.48 -5.44 1.04
N PRO A 134 -2.33 -6.02 0.21
CA PRO A 134 -2.14 -7.36 -0.32
C PRO A 134 -1.18 -7.35 -1.52
N ASP A 135 0.05 -6.87 -1.34
CA ASP A 135 1.07 -6.73 -2.39
C ASP A 135 1.84 -8.02 -2.71
N TRP A 136 1.49 -9.11 -2.03
CA TRP A 136 2.10 -10.44 -2.18
C TRP A 136 1.51 -11.30 -3.29
N ILE A 137 0.42 -10.87 -3.96
CA ILE A 137 -0.29 -11.70 -4.94
C ILE A 137 0.56 -11.82 -6.21
N GLU A 138 0.94 -13.04 -6.59
CA GLU A 138 1.48 -13.37 -7.91
C GLU A 138 0.35 -13.83 -8.82
N LYS A 139 -0.39 -14.86 -8.38
CA LYS A 139 -1.52 -15.47 -9.06
C LYS A 139 -2.76 -15.45 -8.19
N GLY A 140 -3.76 -14.65 -8.58
CA GLY A 140 -5.00 -14.50 -7.83
C GLY A 140 -6.18 -15.22 -8.47
N TRP A 141 -6.97 -15.94 -7.68
CA TRP A 141 -8.27 -16.45 -8.09
C TRP A 141 -9.39 -15.68 -7.40
N ILE A 142 -10.36 -15.19 -8.19
CA ILE A 142 -11.48 -14.37 -7.70
C ILE A 142 -12.72 -15.25 -7.62
N ALA A 143 -13.21 -15.50 -6.39
CA ALA A 143 -14.33 -16.38 -6.14
C ALA A 143 -15.67 -15.72 -6.47
N GLY A 144 -16.46 -16.38 -7.33
CA GLY A 144 -17.89 -16.12 -7.49
C GLY A 144 -18.31 -14.73 -7.99
N LYS A 145 -17.38 -13.86 -8.37
CA LYS A 145 -17.68 -12.48 -8.79
C LYS A 145 -16.84 -12.05 -9.99
N VAL A 146 -17.45 -11.28 -10.87
CA VAL A 146 -16.75 -10.56 -11.93
C VAL A 146 -16.38 -9.17 -11.41
N LEU A 147 -15.13 -8.78 -11.54
CA LEU A 147 -14.68 -7.42 -11.21
C LEU A 147 -15.39 -6.41 -12.09
N LYS A 148 -15.83 -5.32 -11.50
CA LYS A 148 -16.59 -4.28 -12.22
C LYS A 148 -15.68 -3.28 -12.93
N SER A 149 -14.50 -3.03 -12.36
CA SER A 149 -13.56 -2.09 -12.96
C SER A 149 -12.98 -2.64 -14.26
N LYS A 150 -12.84 -1.77 -15.25
CA LYS A 150 -12.10 -2.03 -16.49
C LYS A 150 -10.59 -1.78 -16.35
N ALA A 151 -10.12 -1.31 -15.19
CA ALA A 151 -8.71 -1.26 -14.87
C ALA A 151 -8.12 -2.68 -14.80
N GLU A 152 -6.84 -2.80 -15.07
CA GLU A 152 -6.14 -4.07 -14.95
C GLU A 152 -5.69 -4.30 -13.51
N VAL A 153 -5.92 -5.50 -12.99
CA VAL A 153 -5.37 -5.92 -11.69
C VAL A 153 -3.85 -6.04 -11.80
N TYR A 154 -3.13 -5.84 -10.69
CA TYR A 154 -1.66 -5.83 -10.70
C TYR A 154 -1.01 -7.23 -10.71
N PHE A 155 -1.78 -8.29 -10.68
CA PHE A 155 -1.35 -9.68 -10.60
C PHE A 155 -1.96 -10.52 -11.73
N GLU A 156 -1.45 -11.74 -11.94
CA GLU A 156 -2.01 -12.69 -12.91
C GLU A 156 -3.33 -13.28 -12.35
N VAL A 157 -4.41 -13.21 -13.12
CA VAL A 157 -5.66 -13.92 -12.79
C VAL A 157 -5.53 -15.37 -13.23
N ALA A 158 -5.62 -16.30 -12.29
CA ALA A 158 -5.37 -17.71 -12.51
C ALA A 158 -6.57 -18.59 -12.14
N ALA A 159 -6.53 -19.86 -12.53
CA ALA A 159 -7.46 -20.87 -12.05
C ALA A 159 -7.27 -21.13 -10.53
N LYS A 160 -8.32 -21.62 -9.87
CA LYS A 160 -8.34 -21.86 -8.41
C LYS A 160 -7.14 -22.70 -7.93
N GLU A 161 -6.80 -23.72 -8.69
CA GLU A 161 -5.73 -24.68 -8.37
C GLU A 161 -4.34 -24.05 -8.45
N GLU A 162 -4.12 -23.14 -9.40
CA GLU A 162 -2.84 -22.49 -9.67
C GLU A 162 -2.61 -21.22 -8.83
N ALA A 163 -3.67 -20.66 -8.27
CA ALA A 163 -3.60 -19.42 -7.52
C ALA A 163 -2.86 -19.60 -6.18
N ASP A 164 -1.96 -18.67 -5.86
CA ASP A 164 -1.35 -18.53 -4.52
C ASP A 164 -2.30 -17.82 -3.56
N THR A 165 -3.14 -16.93 -4.09
CA THR A 165 -4.06 -16.09 -3.32
C THR A 165 -5.49 -16.25 -3.82
N VAL A 166 -6.44 -16.35 -2.88
CA VAL A 166 -7.86 -16.34 -3.17
C VAL A 166 -8.49 -15.02 -2.72
N ILE A 167 -9.30 -14.44 -3.60
CA ILE A 167 -10.06 -13.23 -3.35
C ILE A 167 -11.51 -13.64 -3.06
N LEU A 168 -11.96 -13.50 -1.80
CA LEU A 168 -13.23 -13.99 -1.30
C LEU A 168 -14.19 -12.87 -0.94
N TYR A 169 -15.47 -13.11 -1.15
CA TYR A 169 -16.57 -12.22 -0.74
C TYR A 169 -17.44 -12.83 0.35
N ASP A 170 -17.33 -14.14 0.61
CA ASP A 170 -17.99 -14.85 1.69
C ASP A 170 -16.96 -15.38 2.71
N LYS A 171 -17.13 -15.00 3.99
CA LYS A 171 -16.25 -15.45 5.07
C LYS A 171 -16.40 -16.94 5.40
N ASN A 172 -17.53 -17.56 5.03
CA ASN A 172 -17.77 -18.98 5.27
C ASN A 172 -16.82 -19.88 4.45
N GLU A 173 -16.21 -19.32 3.38
CA GLU A 173 -15.28 -20.05 2.53
C GLU A 173 -13.85 -20.10 3.12
N PHE A 174 -13.51 -19.34 4.17
CA PHE A 174 -12.14 -19.27 4.71
C PHE A 174 -11.54 -20.63 5.05
N ASN A 175 -12.36 -21.54 5.57
CA ASN A 175 -11.90 -22.88 5.98
C ASN A 175 -11.44 -23.74 4.81
N GLU A 176 -11.99 -23.50 3.61
CA GLU A 176 -11.60 -24.21 2.39
C GLU A 176 -10.21 -23.79 1.91
N TYR A 177 -9.78 -22.56 2.23
CA TYR A 177 -8.55 -21.96 1.68
C TYR A 177 -7.49 -21.66 2.74
N ARG A 178 -7.42 -22.43 3.82
CA ARG A 178 -6.46 -22.21 4.92
C ARG A 178 -4.99 -22.25 4.51
N GLU A 179 -4.66 -22.91 3.42
CA GLU A 179 -3.30 -23.05 2.89
C GLU A 179 -2.96 -22.01 1.82
N LYS A 180 -3.90 -21.16 1.45
CA LYS A 180 -3.72 -20.08 0.49
C LYS A 180 -3.74 -18.71 1.18
N HIS A 181 -3.12 -17.74 0.57
CA HIS A 181 -3.30 -16.35 0.99
C HIS A 181 -4.74 -15.91 0.71
N ILE A 182 -5.29 -15.07 1.57
CA ILE A 182 -6.70 -14.64 1.48
C ILE A 182 -6.77 -13.10 1.43
N VAL A 183 -7.48 -12.59 0.44
CA VAL A 183 -7.96 -11.21 0.38
C VAL A 183 -9.48 -11.24 0.51
N TYR A 184 -9.99 -10.73 1.64
CA TYR A 184 -11.42 -10.74 1.90
C TYR A 184 -12.04 -9.38 1.59
N LEU A 185 -12.94 -9.35 0.61
CA LEU A 185 -13.65 -8.19 0.10
C LEU A 185 -15.16 -8.22 0.41
N GLY A 186 -15.59 -9.08 1.35
CA GLY A 186 -16.99 -9.16 1.76
C GLY A 186 -17.43 -7.97 2.61
N ASN A 187 -18.76 -7.73 2.65
CA ASN A 187 -19.32 -6.64 3.43
C ASN A 187 -19.40 -6.94 4.93
N GLU A 188 -19.41 -8.20 5.30
CA GLU A 188 -19.47 -8.60 6.70
C GLU A 188 -18.13 -8.38 7.40
N ILE A 189 -18.20 -8.15 8.70
CA ILE A 189 -16.98 -8.11 9.53
C ILE A 189 -16.47 -9.54 9.66
N ALA A 190 -15.20 -9.75 9.28
CA ALA A 190 -14.54 -11.03 9.40
C ALA A 190 -13.32 -10.90 10.32
N GLU A 191 -13.16 -11.88 11.19
CA GLU A 191 -11.93 -12.05 11.95
C GLU A 191 -10.89 -12.76 11.10
N GLN A 192 -9.61 -12.52 11.40
CA GLN A 192 -8.55 -13.23 10.73
C GLN A 192 -8.68 -14.73 11.03
N PRO A 193 -8.78 -15.59 10.00
CA PRO A 193 -8.80 -17.03 10.22
C PRO A 193 -7.47 -17.53 10.79
N ASP A 194 -7.48 -18.64 11.48
CA ASP A 194 -6.24 -19.33 11.87
C ASP A 194 -5.61 -19.97 10.64
N THR A 195 -4.77 -19.18 9.98
CA THR A 195 -4.05 -19.55 8.76
C THR A 195 -2.55 -19.37 8.92
N GLN A 196 -1.79 -20.16 8.20
CA GLN A 196 -0.34 -20.04 8.06
C GLN A 196 0.07 -19.14 6.88
N CYS A 197 -0.89 -18.40 6.32
CA CYS A 197 -0.77 -17.58 5.13
C CYS A 197 -1.15 -16.12 5.39
N PHE A 198 -0.86 -15.26 4.46
CA PHE A 198 -1.26 -13.86 4.52
C PHE A 198 -2.79 -13.70 4.45
N PHE A 199 -3.30 -12.77 5.23
CA PHE A 199 -4.71 -12.41 5.25
C PHE A 199 -4.90 -10.90 5.24
N TRP A 200 -5.71 -10.39 4.33
CA TRP A 200 -6.13 -9.00 4.28
C TRP A 200 -7.64 -8.86 4.34
N SER A 201 -8.12 -7.86 5.08
CA SER A 201 -9.52 -7.42 5.09
C SER A 201 -9.61 -5.92 5.40
N ARG A 202 -10.72 -5.30 5.01
CA ARG A 202 -10.99 -3.91 5.37
C ARG A 202 -10.95 -3.64 6.89
N ARG A 203 -11.33 -4.65 7.70
CA ARG A 203 -11.26 -4.56 9.16
C ARG A 203 -9.82 -4.44 9.63
N ASN A 204 -8.93 -5.33 9.18
CA ASN A 204 -7.53 -5.29 9.55
C ASN A 204 -6.90 -3.95 9.16
N ARG A 205 -7.24 -3.45 7.97
CA ARG A 205 -6.75 -2.15 7.50
C ARG A 205 -7.28 -0.99 8.36
N LYS A 206 -8.56 -0.99 8.70
CA LYS A 206 -9.16 0.01 9.59
C LYS A 206 -8.51 -0.01 10.97
N GLU A 207 -8.35 -1.18 11.58
CA GLU A 207 -7.68 -1.32 12.88
C GLU A 207 -6.25 -0.79 12.84
N GLN A 208 -5.52 -1.03 11.77
CA GLN A 208 -4.19 -0.51 11.57
C GLN A 208 -4.16 1.03 11.58
N ILE A 209 -5.04 1.67 10.81
CA ILE A 209 -5.13 3.12 10.72
C ILE A 209 -5.47 3.72 12.10
N LEU A 210 -6.43 3.14 12.81
CA LEU A 210 -6.87 3.61 14.12
C LEU A 210 -5.84 3.38 15.25
N CYS A 211 -5.01 2.33 15.13
CA CYS A 211 -3.97 2.02 16.11
C CYS A 211 -2.66 2.80 15.89
N SER A 212 -2.53 3.53 14.79
CA SER A 212 -1.35 4.34 14.54
C SER A 212 -1.22 5.44 15.59
N ARG A 213 -0.10 5.42 16.34
CA ARG A 213 0.22 6.45 17.35
C ARG A 213 1.00 7.56 16.67
N ILE A 214 0.31 8.50 16.06
CA ILE A 214 0.98 9.51 15.24
C ILE A 214 0.68 10.89 15.82
N LYS A 215 1.66 11.79 15.77
CA LYS A 215 1.46 13.19 16.08
C LYS A 215 0.60 13.83 15.00
N LYS A 216 -0.29 14.71 15.39
CA LYS A 216 -1.10 15.50 14.47
C LYS A 216 -0.20 16.41 13.63
N GLU A 217 -0.14 16.19 12.35
CA GLU A 217 0.58 16.99 11.37
C GLU A 217 -0.36 17.32 10.20
N SER A 218 -0.15 18.44 9.54
CA SER A 218 -0.93 18.84 8.37
C SER A 218 -0.35 18.26 7.09
N ILE A 219 -1.21 17.86 6.16
CA ILE A 219 -0.82 17.46 4.81
C ILE A 219 -0.42 18.73 4.06
N ASN A 220 0.83 18.78 3.55
CA ASN A 220 1.39 19.95 2.87
C ASN A 220 1.61 19.70 1.37
N ILE A 221 0.94 18.69 0.81
CA ILE A 221 0.96 18.40 -0.62
C ILE A 221 -0.47 18.45 -1.16
N PRO A 222 -0.65 18.74 -2.44
CA PRO A 222 -1.98 18.85 -3.04
C PRO A 222 -2.83 17.59 -2.88
N VAL A 223 -4.11 17.78 -2.56
CA VAL A 223 -5.11 16.72 -2.42
C VAL A 223 -6.17 16.87 -3.49
N ILE A 224 -6.22 15.93 -4.42
CA ILE A 224 -7.26 15.85 -5.44
C ILE A 224 -8.31 14.83 -4.98
N LEU A 225 -9.53 15.30 -4.74
CA LEU A 225 -10.65 14.45 -4.35
C LEU A 225 -11.54 14.16 -5.55
N ILE A 226 -11.67 12.90 -5.92
CA ILE A 226 -12.55 12.44 -6.99
C ILE A 226 -13.81 11.85 -6.37
N LYS A 227 -14.94 12.52 -6.62
CA LYS A 227 -16.24 12.10 -6.18
C LYS A 227 -17.06 11.58 -7.35
N SER A 228 -17.50 10.33 -7.25
CA SER A 228 -18.27 9.69 -8.31
C SER A 228 -19.58 9.11 -7.79
N ASP A 229 -20.57 9.00 -8.66
CA ASP A 229 -21.74 8.19 -8.39
C ASP A 229 -21.37 6.69 -8.44
N LYS A 230 -22.26 5.83 -7.92
CA LYS A 230 -22.01 4.37 -7.82
C LYS A 230 -21.87 3.65 -9.17
N GLU A 231 -22.26 4.30 -10.27
CA GLU A 231 -22.23 3.71 -11.61
C GLU A 231 -20.90 3.96 -12.33
N GLN A 232 -20.08 4.88 -11.78
CA GLN A 232 -18.78 5.19 -12.34
C GLN A 232 -17.71 4.21 -11.86
N ASP A 233 -16.83 3.88 -12.75
CA ASP A 233 -15.63 3.11 -12.46
C ASP A 233 -14.55 4.00 -11.81
N GLN A 234 -14.71 4.30 -10.53
CA GLN A 234 -13.79 5.14 -9.77
C GLN A 234 -12.37 4.59 -9.75
N ILE A 235 -12.23 3.26 -9.63
CA ILE A 235 -10.93 2.58 -9.60
C ILE A 235 -10.18 2.85 -10.91
N TRP A 236 -10.86 2.76 -12.05
CA TRP A 236 -10.26 3.07 -13.34
C TRP A 236 -9.80 4.54 -13.43
N TRP A 237 -10.62 5.48 -12.97
CA TRP A 237 -10.24 6.89 -12.93
C TRP A 237 -8.96 7.12 -12.12
N LEU A 238 -8.89 6.56 -10.91
CA LEU A 238 -7.73 6.68 -10.05
C LEU A 238 -6.48 6.07 -10.68
N THR A 239 -6.62 4.87 -11.27
CA THR A 239 -5.50 4.16 -11.89
C THR A 239 -4.95 4.93 -13.08
N GLU A 240 -5.81 5.41 -13.96
CA GLU A 240 -5.38 6.11 -15.16
C GLU A 240 -4.81 7.51 -14.87
N LEU A 241 -5.42 8.29 -13.95
CA LEU A 241 -4.86 9.57 -13.52
C LEU A 241 -3.50 9.39 -12.84
N ARG A 242 -3.35 8.39 -11.97
CA ARG A 242 -2.06 8.07 -11.37
C ARG A 242 -1.00 7.80 -12.45
N LYS A 243 -1.30 6.99 -13.45
CA LYS A 243 -0.40 6.72 -14.58
C LYS A 243 0.01 8.00 -15.32
N CYS A 244 -0.92 8.94 -15.52
CA CYS A 244 -0.61 10.22 -16.16
C CYS A 244 0.40 11.02 -15.32
N PHE A 245 0.19 11.14 -14.01
CA PHE A 245 1.12 11.84 -13.11
C PHE A 245 2.49 11.14 -13.05
N GLU A 246 2.52 9.81 -12.93
CA GLU A 246 3.77 9.03 -12.92
C GLU A 246 4.56 9.15 -14.22
N ALA A 247 3.89 9.24 -15.37
CA ALA A 247 4.52 9.42 -16.67
C ALA A 247 5.31 10.75 -16.77
N GLU A 248 4.80 11.81 -16.15
CA GLU A 248 5.46 13.12 -16.05
C GLU A 248 6.46 13.20 -14.87
N GLY A 249 6.58 12.12 -14.09
CA GLY A 249 7.57 11.99 -13.02
C GLY A 249 7.09 12.36 -11.62
N TYR A 250 5.79 12.64 -11.44
CA TYR A 250 5.19 12.87 -10.13
C TYR A 250 4.92 11.54 -9.41
N ASN A 251 5.16 11.50 -8.12
CA ASN A 251 4.83 10.37 -7.25
C ASN A 251 3.42 10.56 -6.66
N ALA A 252 2.40 10.15 -7.38
CA ALA A 252 1.01 10.27 -6.96
C ALA A 252 0.59 9.14 -6.00
N TYR A 253 0.16 9.49 -4.79
CA TYR A 253 -0.38 8.56 -3.82
C TYR A 253 -1.89 8.38 -4.05
N ALA A 254 -2.27 7.29 -4.71
CA ALA A 254 -3.65 7.02 -5.09
C ALA A 254 -4.34 6.09 -4.09
N ILE A 255 -5.48 6.53 -3.56
CA ILE A 255 -6.25 5.85 -2.51
C ILE A 255 -7.75 5.84 -2.84
N SER A 256 -8.48 4.89 -2.27
CA SER A 256 -9.94 4.80 -2.45
C SER A 256 -10.65 4.27 -1.20
N THR A 257 -11.89 4.67 -1.01
CA THR A 257 -12.81 4.08 -0.03
C THR A 257 -13.44 2.76 -0.53
N GLU A 258 -13.24 2.40 -1.79
CA GLU A 258 -13.66 1.11 -2.33
C GLU A 258 -12.64 0.03 -2.00
N GLN A 259 -13.08 -1.02 -1.29
CA GLN A 259 -12.17 -2.09 -0.86
C GLN A 259 -11.56 -2.90 -2.01
N GLU A 260 -12.22 -3.00 -3.17
CA GLU A 260 -11.69 -3.67 -4.36
C GLU A 260 -10.45 -2.94 -4.94
N SER A 261 -10.22 -1.68 -4.57
CA SER A 261 -9.09 -0.87 -5.03
C SER A 261 -7.72 -1.53 -4.77
N VAL A 262 -7.62 -2.33 -3.70
CA VAL A 262 -6.36 -3.03 -3.35
C VAL A 262 -5.93 -4.06 -4.40
N LEU A 263 -6.83 -4.50 -5.28
CA LEU A 263 -6.49 -5.40 -6.39
C LEU A 263 -5.83 -4.67 -7.57
N TYR A 264 -5.88 -3.34 -7.58
CA TYR A 264 -5.40 -2.47 -8.66
C TYR A 264 -4.18 -1.63 -8.24
N ASP A 265 -3.45 -2.08 -7.23
CA ASP A 265 -2.30 -1.35 -6.65
C ASP A 265 -2.65 0.03 -6.08
N LEU A 266 -3.91 0.22 -5.69
CA LEU A 266 -4.38 1.38 -4.94
C LEU A 266 -4.50 1.02 -3.47
N GLU A 267 -4.36 1.98 -2.58
CA GLU A 267 -4.55 1.70 -1.16
C GLU A 267 -6.01 1.96 -0.74
N TYR A 268 -6.56 1.04 0.04
CA TYR A 268 -7.87 1.22 0.66
C TYR A 268 -7.74 2.05 1.94
N ILE A 269 -8.64 3.04 2.08
CA ILE A 269 -8.87 3.76 3.34
C ILE A 269 -10.35 3.66 3.72
N PRO A 270 -10.69 3.53 5.01
CA PRO A 270 -12.08 3.62 5.43
C PRO A 270 -12.59 5.05 5.25
N PHE A 271 -13.86 5.24 4.94
CA PHE A 271 -14.47 6.57 5.01
C PHE A 271 -14.66 7.01 6.47
N ALA A 272 -14.60 8.32 6.72
CA ALA A 272 -14.78 8.91 8.03
C ALA A 272 -16.27 8.90 8.42
N VAL A 273 -16.61 8.27 9.54
CA VAL A 273 -17.95 8.25 10.11
C VAL A 273 -18.13 9.28 11.24
N ASP A 274 -17.02 9.73 11.81
CA ASP A 274 -16.96 10.72 12.88
C ASP A 274 -15.63 11.49 12.83
N GLU A 275 -15.48 12.49 13.68
CA GLU A 275 -14.30 13.37 13.75
C GLU A 275 -13.05 12.61 14.21
N ASP A 276 -13.16 11.66 15.12
CA ASP A 276 -12.01 10.88 15.60
C ASP A 276 -11.40 10.04 14.48
N ILE A 277 -12.24 9.36 13.71
CA ILE A 277 -11.81 8.58 12.54
C ILE A 277 -11.22 9.49 11.47
N SER A 278 -11.83 10.65 11.22
CA SER A 278 -11.35 11.67 10.31
C SER A 278 -9.91 12.10 10.66
N ASN A 279 -9.69 12.49 11.91
CA ASN A 279 -8.37 12.91 12.38
C ASN A 279 -7.33 11.77 12.24
N LYS A 280 -7.69 10.51 12.55
CA LYS A 280 -6.81 9.35 12.40
C LYS A 280 -6.45 9.07 10.95
N ILE A 281 -7.39 9.25 10.03
CA ILE A 281 -7.14 9.12 8.59
C ILE A 281 -6.19 10.22 8.13
N GLY A 282 -6.41 11.47 8.54
CA GLY A 282 -5.53 12.60 8.21
C GLY A 282 -4.10 12.36 8.67
N ASP A 283 -3.91 11.99 9.94
CA ASP A 283 -2.60 11.64 10.49
C ASP A 283 -1.93 10.49 9.70
N PHE A 284 -2.71 9.45 9.41
CA PHE A 284 -2.23 8.31 8.63
C PHE A 284 -1.77 8.73 7.23
N LEU A 285 -2.57 9.53 6.51
CA LEU A 285 -2.25 10.01 5.16
C LEU A 285 -0.99 10.88 5.15
N TYR A 286 -0.86 11.79 6.12
CA TYR A 286 0.35 12.60 6.27
C TYR A 286 1.60 11.71 6.33
N TRP A 287 1.61 10.69 7.20
CA TRP A 287 2.78 9.82 7.33
C TRP A 287 3.00 8.92 6.13
N GLN A 288 1.94 8.43 5.48
CA GLN A 288 2.10 7.64 4.25
C GLN A 288 2.74 8.49 3.14
N THR A 289 2.27 9.71 2.94
CA THR A 289 2.84 10.60 1.92
C THR A 289 4.27 11.01 2.25
N TYR A 290 4.56 11.29 3.52
CA TYR A 290 5.90 11.58 3.99
C TYR A 290 6.86 10.41 3.72
N TYR A 291 6.52 9.19 4.17
CA TYR A 291 7.38 8.03 3.96
C TYR A 291 7.51 7.63 2.48
N ASN A 292 6.47 7.76 1.71
CA ASN A 292 6.49 7.49 0.27
C ASN A 292 7.13 8.62 -0.53
N GLN A 293 7.38 9.79 0.07
CA GLN A 293 7.81 11.00 -0.63
C GLN A 293 6.87 11.34 -1.79
N SER A 294 5.57 11.36 -1.52
CA SER A 294 4.55 11.65 -2.50
C SER A 294 4.51 13.13 -2.82
N ASP A 295 4.26 13.46 -4.09
CA ASP A 295 4.12 14.84 -4.57
C ASP A 295 2.66 15.31 -4.46
N LEU A 296 1.68 14.38 -4.49
CA LEU A 296 0.25 14.66 -4.36
C LEU A 296 -0.52 13.44 -3.90
N ILE A 297 -1.76 13.67 -3.43
CA ILE A 297 -2.74 12.62 -3.13
C ILE A 297 -3.86 12.66 -4.17
N ILE A 298 -4.25 11.50 -4.71
CA ILE A 298 -5.48 11.34 -5.49
C ILE A 298 -6.39 10.39 -4.73
N CYS A 299 -7.52 10.91 -4.24
CA CYS A 299 -8.44 10.13 -3.43
C CYS A 299 -9.79 9.95 -4.11
N GLY A 300 -10.23 8.72 -4.25
CA GLY A 300 -11.56 8.36 -4.71
C GLY A 300 -12.52 8.09 -3.57
N ILE A 301 -13.67 8.77 -3.56
CA ILE A 301 -14.75 8.55 -2.61
C ILE A 301 -16.11 8.48 -3.32
N GLN A 302 -17.07 7.78 -2.71
CA GLN A 302 -18.45 7.83 -3.18
C GLN A 302 -19.16 9.09 -2.71
N GLU A 303 -20.25 9.47 -3.39
CA GLU A 303 -20.89 10.78 -3.22
C GLU A 303 -21.27 11.16 -1.77
N LYS A 304 -21.61 10.17 -0.94
CA LYS A 304 -22.02 10.35 0.46
C LYS A 304 -20.91 10.17 1.48
N GLU A 305 -19.71 9.86 1.03
CA GLU A 305 -18.57 9.56 1.89
C GLU A 305 -17.69 10.78 2.11
N SER A 306 -16.87 10.73 3.15
CA SER A 306 -15.83 11.70 3.48
C SER A 306 -14.60 10.96 4.00
N ILE A 307 -13.43 11.52 3.79
CA ILE A 307 -12.17 11.03 4.37
C ILE A 307 -11.63 11.97 5.45
N GLY A 308 -12.34 13.08 5.71
CA GLY A 308 -11.96 14.06 6.73
C GLY A 308 -10.67 14.84 6.43
N VAL A 309 -10.23 14.84 5.20
CA VAL A 309 -9.11 15.65 4.72
C VAL A 309 -9.69 16.73 3.79
N GLU A 310 -9.20 17.94 3.92
CA GLU A 310 -9.57 19.03 3.02
C GLU A 310 -8.92 18.80 1.66
N ALA A 311 -9.66 19.03 0.59
CA ALA A 311 -9.19 18.86 -0.77
C ALA A 311 -8.94 20.22 -1.41
N ASP A 312 -7.79 20.38 -2.05
CA ASP A 312 -7.45 21.57 -2.83
C ASP A 312 -8.21 21.55 -4.16
N ILE A 313 -8.26 20.38 -4.79
CA ILE A 313 -9.02 20.19 -6.04
C ILE A 313 -10.09 19.12 -5.84
N PHE A 314 -11.31 19.47 -6.26
CA PHE A 314 -12.45 18.58 -6.21
C PHE A 314 -12.95 18.27 -7.62
N VAL A 315 -12.97 16.98 -7.97
CA VAL A 315 -13.46 16.45 -9.26
C VAL A 315 -14.76 15.70 -9.02
N ARG A 316 -15.86 16.18 -9.61
CA ARG A 316 -17.15 15.52 -9.58
C ARG A 316 -17.44 14.85 -10.91
N ILE A 317 -17.74 13.56 -10.87
CA ILE A 317 -18.04 12.73 -12.02
C ILE A 317 -19.50 12.26 -11.92
N GLU A 318 -20.31 12.63 -12.90
CA GLU A 318 -21.75 12.33 -12.93
C GLU A 318 -22.12 11.58 -14.22
N ASN A 319 -22.92 10.54 -14.09
CA ASN A 319 -23.52 9.86 -15.23
C ASN A 319 -24.76 10.60 -15.72
N GLY A 320 -24.68 11.14 -16.92
CA GLY A 320 -25.86 11.58 -17.66
C GLY A 320 -26.43 10.46 -18.55
N LYS A 321 -27.68 10.60 -19.00
CA LYS A 321 -28.36 9.59 -19.84
C LYS A 321 -27.63 9.22 -21.14
N LYS A 322 -26.77 10.08 -21.67
CA LYS A 322 -26.02 9.87 -22.92
C LYS A 322 -24.55 10.25 -22.85
N GLN A 323 -24.10 10.82 -21.74
CA GLN A 323 -22.75 11.35 -21.60
C GLN A 323 -22.35 11.43 -20.14
N THR A 324 -21.08 11.34 -19.85
CA THR A 324 -20.50 11.58 -18.52
C THR A 324 -20.12 13.04 -18.39
N GLY A 325 -20.62 13.69 -17.37
CA GLY A 325 -20.25 15.05 -16.97
C GLY A 325 -19.11 15.04 -15.95
N ILE A 326 -18.13 15.91 -16.16
CA ILE A 326 -17.04 16.11 -15.20
C ILE A 326 -16.97 17.58 -14.84
N GLN A 327 -16.96 17.87 -13.55
CA GLN A 327 -16.86 19.23 -13.02
C GLN A 327 -15.62 19.28 -12.11
N ILE A 328 -14.76 20.27 -12.34
CA ILE A 328 -13.54 20.47 -11.56
C ILE A 328 -13.64 21.78 -10.81
N TYR A 329 -13.38 21.74 -9.52
CA TYR A 329 -13.40 22.87 -8.61
C TYR A 329 -12.02 23.00 -7.95
N CYS A 330 -11.57 24.23 -7.74
CA CYS A 330 -10.43 24.58 -6.90
C CYS A 330 -10.90 25.64 -5.91
N ASP A 331 -10.56 25.54 -4.63
CA ASP A 331 -11.03 26.43 -3.56
C ASP A 331 -12.56 26.66 -3.54
N LYS A 332 -13.32 25.60 -3.82
CA LYS A 332 -14.79 25.61 -3.95
C LYS A 332 -15.32 26.43 -5.14
N ILE A 333 -14.43 26.99 -5.97
CA ILE A 333 -14.79 27.71 -7.19
C ILE A 333 -14.75 26.74 -8.36
N LYS A 334 -15.81 26.71 -9.18
CA LYS A 334 -15.84 25.87 -10.37
C LYS A 334 -14.89 26.42 -11.44
N LYS A 335 -13.82 25.70 -11.71
CA LYS A 335 -12.81 26.07 -12.73
C LYS A 335 -13.23 25.61 -14.14
N THR A 336 -13.78 24.39 -14.27
CA THR A 336 -14.17 23.85 -15.59
C THR A 336 -15.30 22.85 -15.52
N GLN A 337 -15.93 22.62 -16.67
CA GLN A 337 -16.92 21.56 -16.89
C GLN A 337 -16.68 20.91 -18.25
N MET A 338 -16.62 19.59 -18.27
CA MET A 338 -16.44 18.78 -19.45
C MET A 338 -17.58 17.78 -19.58
N CYS A 339 -17.93 17.41 -20.82
CA CYS A 339 -18.92 16.38 -21.10
C CYS A 339 -18.37 15.44 -22.17
N PHE A 340 -18.41 14.13 -21.92
CA PHE A 340 -17.88 13.12 -22.81
C PHE A 340 -18.96 12.09 -23.13
N GLY A 341 -19.12 11.74 -24.42
CA GLY A 341 -20.03 10.67 -24.86
C GLY A 341 -19.53 9.27 -24.48
N THR A 342 -18.23 9.08 -24.56
CA THR A 342 -17.54 7.85 -24.14
C THR A 342 -16.31 8.20 -23.33
N LEU A 343 -15.98 7.36 -22.35
CA LEU A 343 -14.79 7.51 -21.54
C LEU A 343 -13.68 6.59 -22.03
N GLY A 344 -12.51 7.14 -22.24
CA GLY A 344 -11.29 6.45 -22.63
C GLY A 344 -10.04 7.26 -22.27
N GLU A 345 -8.87 6.81 -22.68
CA GLU A 345 -7.58 7.42 -22.34
C GLU A 345 -7.47 8.91 -22.74
N GLN A 346 -8.01 9.28 -23.91
CA GLN A 346 -7.99 10.68 -24.37
C GLN A 346 -8.77 11.61 -23.44
N GLN A 347 -9.87 11.14 -22.88
CA GLN A 347 -10.69 11.90 -21.95
C GLN A 347 -9.99 12.04 -20.59
N ILE A 348 -9.35 10.97 -20.12
CA ILE A 348 -8.49 11.04 -18.92
C ILE A 348 -7.38 12.06 -19.12
N LYS A 349 -6.67 12.03 -20.28
CA LYS A 349 -5.60 12.99 -20.56
C LYS A 349 -6.08 14.43 -20.51
N LYS A 350 -7.28 14.75 -21.03
CA LYS A 350 -7.87 16.10 -20.93
C LYS A 350 -8.14 16.52 -19.49
N VAL A 351 -8.64 15.59 -18.65
CA VAL A 351 -8.87 15.88 -17.23
C VAL A 351 -7.53 16.09 -16.52
N TYR A 352 -6.54 15.24 -16.78
CA TYR A 352 -5.18 15.37 -16.27
C TYR A 352 -4.55 16.72 -16.64
N ASP A 353 -4.61 17.13 -17.92
CA ASP A 353 -4.03 18.38 -18.40
C ASP A 353 -4.66 19.59 -17.67
N CYS A 354 -5.98 19.54 -17.41
CA CYS A 354 -6.67 20.56 -16.64
C CYS A 354 -6.23 20.57 -15.17
N LEU A 355 -6.09 19.39 -14.54
CA LEU A 355 -5.59 19.27 -13.16
C LEU A 355 -4.17 19.80 -13.02
N LEU A 356 -3.31 19.46 -13.98
CA LEU A 356 -1.92 19.93 -13.99
C LEU A 356 -1.86 21.46 -14.13
N THR A 357 -2.66 22.04 -15.01
CA THR A 357 -2.72 23.50 -15.17
C THR A 357 -3.10 24.19 -13.85
N ILE A 358 -4.15 23.69 -13.15
CA ILE A 358 -4.57 24.25 -11.86
C ILE A 358 -3.46 24.15 -10.82
N LEU A 359 -2.78 23.00 -10.73
CA LEU A 359 -1.68 22.78 -9.77
C LEU A 359 -0.46 23.65 -10.03
N THR A 360 -0.21 24.06 -11.29
CA THR A 360 0.96 24.87 -11.65
C THR A 360 0.66 26.38 -11.63
N GLU A 361 -0.59 26.79 -11.79
CA GLU A 361 -0.99 28.23 -11.68
C GLU A 361 -0.83 28.74 -10.24
N ASP A 362 -1.06 27.90 -9.23
CA ASP A 362 -0.92 28.29 -7.82
C ASP A 362 0.56 28.46 -7.38
N GLU A 363 1.53 27.86 -8.09
CA GLU A 363 2.97 28.04 -7.81
C GLU A 363 3.53 29.40 -8.31
N ASP A 364 2.88 30.03 -9.28
CA ASP A 364 3.35 31.31 -9.86
C ASP A 364 2.83 32.55 -9.10
N GLU A 365 1.91 32.36 -8.12
CA GLU A 365 1.33 33.46 -7.30
C GLU A 365 1.98 33.63 -5.91
N GLU A 366 2.89 32.73 -5.48
CA GLU A 366 3.70 32.83 -4.25
C GLU A 366 5.11 33.39 -4.55
#